data_25b9c6943c119f3a4d3a48c950b9823d
#
_entry.id   25b9c6943c119f3a4d3a48c950b9823d
#
_cell.length_a   1.000
_cell.length_b   1.000
_cell.length_c   1.000
_cell.angle_alpha   90.00
_cell.angle_beta   90.00
_cell.angle_gamma   90.00
#
_symmetry.space_group_name_H-M   'P 1'
#
loop_
_entity.id
_entity.type
_entity.pdbx_description
1 polymer ?
#
loop_
_entity_poly.entity_id
_entity_poly.type
_entity_poly.pdbx_seq_one_letter_code
_entity_poly.pdbx_strand_id
1 'polypeptide(L)'
;GIDWIIDTHPELRSLPYYKKQAVKAITGEYESHAGGMAAGRNALTDFYASEYPEIAAQQADLVAKGADFAAQAYGKTVFPAMDTNWETHPNHIGHDDFPGCMRCHDDEMSTADGEYTIPMDCETCHIFLLEDSSEYPEFAYALEAN
;
A
#
# COMPACT_ATOMS: atom_id res chain seq x y z
N GLY A 1 2.27 -0.65 -0.92
CA GLY A 1 1.10 -1.06 -1.68
C GLY A 1 1.34 -2.30 -2.55
N ILE A 2 0.48 -2.55 -3.52
CA ILE A 2 0.55 -3.76 -4.37
C ILE A 2 1.85 -3.82 -5.19
N ASP A 3 2.38 -2.69 -5.63
CA ASP A 3 3.65 -2.65 -6.37
C ASP A 3 4.81 -3.16 -5.51
N TRP A 4 4.88 -2.73 -4.26
CA TRP A 4 5.88 -3.23 -3.32
C TRP A 4 5.77 -4.75 -3.11
N ILE A 5 4.55 -5.30 -3.03
CA ILE A 5 4.33 -6.75 -2.92
C ILE A 5 4.90 -7.47 -4.15
N ILE A 6 4.62 -6.95 -5.36
CA ILE A 6 5.09 -7.54 -6.61
C ILE A 6 6.62 -7.44 -6.73
N ASP A 7 7.22 -6.36 -6.25
CA ASP A 7 8.67 -6.18 -6.30
C ASP A 7 9.40 -7.08 -5.31
N THR A 8 8.82 -7.31 -4.14
CA THR A 8 9.35 -8.26 -3.14
C THR A 8 9.01 -9.73 -3.43
N HIS A 9 7.97 -9.97 -4.24
CA HIS A 9 7.51 -11.30 -4.65
C HIS A 9 7.34 -11.37 -6.18
N PRO A 10 8.46 -11.34 -6.93
CA PRO A 10 8.42 -11.26 -8.40
C PRO A 10 7.75 -12.45 -9.07
N GLU A 11 7.62 -13.59 -8.39
CA GLU A 11 6.88 -14.76 -8.87
C GLU A 11 5.40 -14.45 -9.15
N LEU A 12 4.80 -13.46 -8.47
CA LEU A 12 3.42 -13.03 -8.70
C LEU A 12 3.20 -12.43 -10.09
N ARG A 13 4.27 -12.01 -10.77
CA ARG A 13 4.21 -11.51 -12.15
C ARG A 13 3.78 -12.59 -13.15
N SER A 14 3.94 -13.88 -12.79
CA SER A 14 3.46 -14.99 -13.63
C SER A 14 1.94 -15.16 -13.58
N LEU A 15 1.26 -14.59 -12.60
CA LEU A 15 -0.19 -14.61 -12.47
C LEU A 15 -0.82 -13.54 -13.37
N PRO A 16 -1.62 -13.91 -14.40
CA PRO A 16 -2.26 -12.94 -15.28
C PRO A 16 -3.13 -11.95 -14.50
N TYR A 17 -2.95 -10.67 -14.79
CA TYR A 17 -3.74 -9.58 -14.19
C TYR A 17 -3.67 -9.47 -12.66
N TYR A 18 -2.69 -10.08 -11.99
CA TYR A 18 -2.59 -10.06 -10.52
C TYR A 18 -2.69 -8.63 -9.96
N LYS A 19 -1.85 -7.70 -10.44
CA LYS A 19 -1.89 -6.31 -9.98
C LYS A 19 -3.29 -5.69 -10.08
N LYS A 20 -3.95 -5.85 -11.23
CA LYS A 20 -5.28 -5.30 -11.47
C LYS A 20 -6.31 -5.83 -10.47
N GLN A 21 -6.31 -7.15 -10.25
CA GLN A 21 -7.27 -7.79 -9.35
C GLN A 21 -6.97 -7.51 -7.88
N ALA A 22 -5.69 -7.48 -7.50
CA ALA A 22 -5.28 -7.12 -6.15
C ALA A 22 -5.64 -5.66 -5.81
N VAL A 23 -5.40 -4.72 -6.72
CA VAL A 23 -5.83 -3.32 -6.54
C VAL A 23 -7.34 -3.25 -6.39
N LYS A 24 -8.11 -3.92 -7.27
CA LYS A 24 -9.58 -3.95 -7.16
C LYS A 24 -10.05 -4.49 -5.81
N ALA A 25 -9.39 -5.52 -5.29
CA ALA A 25 -9.74 -6.13 -4.01
C ALA A 25 -9.49 -5.18 -2.83
N ILE A 26 -8.37 -4.44 -2.83
CA ILE A 26 -8.04 -3.53 -1.72
C ILE A 26 -8.75 -2.18 -1.79
N THR A 27 -9.30 -1.80 -2.95
CA THR A 27 -10.08 -0.56 -3.12
C THR A 27 -11.58 -0.80 -3.01
N GLY A 28 -12.03 -2.02 -2.74
CA GLY A 28 -13.44 -2.33 -2.51
C GLY A 28 -13.95 -1.73 -1.21
N GLU A 29 -15.23 -1.37 -1.19
CA GLU A 29 -15.92 -0.93 0.02
C GLU A 29 -16.43 -2.14 0.80
N TYR A 30 -16.10 -2.23 2.07
CA TYR A 30 -16.50 -3.33 2.95
C TYR A 30 -16.93 -2.79 4.31
N GLU A 31 -17.96 -3.41 4.89
CA GLU A 31 -18.54 -2.97 6.17
C GLU A 31 -17.61 -3.15 7.38
N SER A 32 -16.65 -4.07 7.29
CA SER A 32 -15.73 -4.37 8.39
C SER A 32 -14.34 -4.71 7.86
N HIS A 33 -13.35 -4.46 8.70
CA HIS A 33 -11.95 -4.78 8.42
C HIS A 33 -11.73 -6.27 8.10
N ALA A 34 -12.25 -7.16 8.95
CA ALA A 34 -12.15 -8.62 8.74
C ALA A 34 -12.92 -9.07 7.49
N GLY A 35 -14.10 -8.47 7.24
CA GLY A 35 -14.90 -8.71 6.04
C GLY A 35 -14.16 -8.32 4.76
N GLY A 36 -13.49 -7.17 4.77
CA GLY A 36 -12.69 -6.69 3.63
C GLY A 36 -11.51 -7.60 3.33
N MET A 37 -10.78 -8.06 4.35
CA MET A 37 -9.69 -9.03 4.17
C MET A 37 -10.19 -10.35 3.56
N ALA A 38 -11.29 -10.89 4.07
CA ALA A 38 -11.88 -12.13 3.57
C ALA A 38 -12.40 -11.98 2.13
N ALA A 39 -13.13 -10.89 1.86
CA ALA A 39 -13.67 -10.59 0.54
C ALA A 39 -12.57 -10.39 -0.50
N GLY A 40 -11.50 -9.66 -0.15
CA GLY A 40 -10.34 -9.46 -1.02
C GLY A 40 -9.63 -10.77 -1.38
N ARG A 41 -9.43 -11.65 -0.39
CA ARG A 41 -8.88 -12.99 -0.62
C ARG A 41 -9.76 -13.80 -1.56
N ASN A 42 -11.06 -13.87 -1.28
CA ASN A 42 -12.01 -14.64 -2.08
C ASN A 42 -12.10 -14.10 -3.52
N ALA A 43 -12.14 -12.79 -3.69
CA ALA A 43 -12.20 -12.17 -5.02
C ALA A 43 -11.04 -12.58 -5.93
N LEU A 44 -9.81 -12.70 -5.40
CA LEU A 44 -8.68 -13.16 -6.18
C LEU A 44 -8.75 -14.67 -6.48
N THR A 45 -9.08 -15.49 -5.50
CA THR A 45 -9.21 -16.94 -5.72
C THR A 45 -10.33 -17.27 -6.70
N ASP A 46 -11.48 -16.62 -6.60
CA ASP A 46 -12.62 -16.80 -7.49
C ASP A 46 -12.30 -16.33 -8.91
N PHE A 47 -11.58 -15.22 -9.04
CA PHE A 47 -11.13 -14.72 -10.36
C PHE A 47 -10.26 -15.77 -11.08
N TYR A 48 -9.25 -16.34 -10.41
CA TYR A 48 -8.43 -17.37 -11.05
C TYR A 48 -9.18 -18.66 -11.28
N ALA A 49 -10.08 -19.07 -10.39
CA ALA A 49 -10.89 -20.25 -10.57
C ALA A 49 -11.84 -20.14 -11.79
N SER A 50 -12.39 -18.93 -12.03
CA SER A 50 -13.31 -18.69 -13.15
C SER A 50 -12.61 -18.38 -14.47
N GLU A 51 -11.65 -17.46 -14.46
CA GLU A 51 -11.04 -16.94 -15.70
C GLU A 51 -9.79 -17.72 -16.14
N TYR A 52 -9.09 -18.36 -15.17
CA TYR A 52 -7.84 -19.07 -15.40
C TYR A 52 -7.79 -20.40 -14.64
N PRO A 53 -8.74 -21.33 -14.88
CA PRO A 53 -8.85 -22.57 -14.10
C PRO A 53 -7.60 -23.46 -14.18
N GLU A 54 -6.88 -23.43 -15.28
CA GLU A 54 -5.63 -24.18 -15.41
C GLU A 54 -4.53 -23.59 -14.51
N ILE A 55 -4.45 -22.26 -14.41
CA ILE A 55 -3.49 -21.61 -13.50
C ILE A 55 -3.89 -21.85 -12.05
N ALA A 56 -5.18 -21.74 -11.75
CA ALA A 56 -5.70 -22.04 -10.42
C ALA A 56 -5.37 -23.48 -9.97
N ALA A 57 -5.39 -24.44 -10.91
CA ALA A 57 -5.03 -25.82 -10.61
C ALA A 57 -3.51 -26.05 -10.52
N GLN A 58 -2.72 -25.50 -11.46
CA GLN A 58 -1.29 -25.74 -11.55
C GLN A 58 -0.46 -24.89 -10.58
N GLN A 59 -0.95 -23.71 -10.20
CA GLN A 59 -0.29 -22.72 -9.36
C GLN A 59 -1.15 -22.35 -8.15
N ALA A 60 -1.88 -23.31 -7.59
CA ALA A 60 -2.82 -23.09 -6.49
C ALA A 60 -2.18 -22.38 -5.29
N ASP A 61 -0.96 -22.79 -4.92
CA ASP A 61 -0.22 -22.19 -3.80
C ASP A 61 0.17 -20.74 -4.09
N LEU A 62 0.54 -20.43 -5.33
CA LEU A 62 0.90 -19.06 -5.71
C LEU A 62 -0.34 -18.15 -5.76
N VAL A 63 -1.46 -18.66 -6.24
CA VAL A 63 -2.75 -17.95 -6.22
C VAL A 63 -3.17 -17.65 -4.77
N ALA A 64 -3.11 -18.65 -3.90
CA ALA A 64 -3.42 -18.48 -2.48
C ALA A 64 -2.50 -17.46 -1.80
N LYS A 65 -1.19 -17.56 -2.05
CA LYS A 65 -0.20 -16.62 -1.55
C LYS A 65 -0.48 -15.18 -2.02
N GLY A 66 -0.77 -15.00 -3.30
CA GLY A 66 -1.13 -13.69 -3.87
C GLY A 66 -2.40 -13.12 -3.28
N ALA A 67 -3.42 -13.95 -3.05
CA ALA A 67 -4.66 -13.56 -2.41
C ALA A 67 -4.44 -13.16 -0.94
N ASP A 68 -3.59 -13.87 -0.22
CA ASP A 68 -3.22 -13.54 1.17
C ASP A 68 -2.46 -12.22 1.25
N PHE A 69 -1.55 -11.93 0.33
CA PHE A 69 -0.85 -10.65 0.29
C PHE A 69 -1.80 -9.49 0.03
N ALA A 70 -2.76 -9.64 -0.89
CA ALA A 70 -3.76 -8.60 -1.12
C ALA A 70 -4.64 -8.38 0.14
N ALA A 71 -5.06 -9.45 0.81
CA ALA A 71 -5.81 -9.35 2.05
C ALA A 71 -5.01 -8.66 3.17
N GLN A 72 -3.72 -8.98 3.31
CA GLN A 72 -2.84 -8.31 4.27
C GLN A 72 -2.60 -6.84 3.93
N ALA A 73 -2.46 -6.51 2.63
CA ALA A 73 -2.34 -5.11 2.20
C ALA A 73 -3.59 -4.32 2.60
N TYR A 74 -4.80 -4.87 2.34
CA TYR A 74 -6.04 -4.28 2.82
C TYR A 74 -6.02 -4.09 4.34
N GLY A 75 -5.70 -5.14 5.08
CA GLY A 75 -5.70 -5.14 6.54
C GLY A 75 -4.75 -4.13 7.18
N LYS A 76 -3.69 -3.73 6.47
CA LYS A 76 -2.70 -2.74 6.96
C LYS A 76 -3.01 -1.30 6.55
N THR A 77 -3.89 -1.10 5.58
CA THR A 77 -4.03 0.21 4.93
C THR A 77 -5.46 0.72 4.82
N VAL A 78 -6.45 -0.12 5.11
CA VAL A 78 -7.88 0.26 5.05
C VAL A 78 -8.54 0.01 6.40
N PHE A 79 -9.17 1.04 6.95
CA PHE A 79 -9.79 1.02 8.27
C PHE A 79 -11.23 1.56 8.17
N PRO A 80 -12.21 0.69 7.83
CA PRO A 80 -13.60 1.13 7.63
C PRO A 80 -14.21 1.84 8.83
N ALA A 81 -13.89 1.38 10.04
CA ALA A 81 -14.39 2.01 11.28
C ALA A 81 -13.88 3.45 11.49
N MET A 82 -12.79 3.82 10.82
CA MET A 82 -12.19 5.15 10.86
C MET A 82 -12.50 5.96 9.59
N ASP A 83 -13.29 5.39 8.68
CA ASP A 83 -13.55 5.96 7.33
C ASP A 83 -12.26 6.28 6.57
N THR A 84 -11.26 5.39 6.72
CA THR A 84 -9.93 5.56 6.14
C THR A 84 -9.67 4.48 5.10
N ASN A 85 -9.38 4.92 3.87
CA ASN A 85 -9.07 4.07 2.73
C ASN A 85 -8.06 4.77 1.79
N TRP A 86 -7.77 4.17 0.64
CA TRP A 86 -6.84 4.69 -0.35
C TRP A 86 -7.25 6.03 -0.97
N GLU A 87 -8.54 6.40 -0.90
CA GLU A 87 -9.09 7.63 -1.47
C GLU A 87 -9.23 8.75 -0.42
N THR A 88 -9.14 8.43 0.86
CA THR A 88 -9.29 9.40 1.95
C THR A 88 -8.24 10.51 1.85
N HIS A 89 -7.01 10.16 1.42
CA HIS A 89 -5.91 11.10 1.22
C HIS A 89 -5.17 10.80 -0.09
N PRO A 90 -5.82 11.02 -1.25
CA PRO A 90 -5.28 10.63 -2.56
C PRO A 90 -4.06 11.44 -2.98
N ASN A 91 -3.89 12.61 -2.39
CA ASN A 91 -2.80 13.52 -2.65
C ASN A 91 -2.22 14.05 -1.34
N HIS A 92 -0.95 13.77 -1.10
CA HIS A 92 -0.23 14.19 0.11
C HIS A 92 0.66 15.42 -0.14
N ILE A 93 0.54 16.05 -1.31
CA ILE A 93 1.24 17.31 -1.61
C ILE A 93 0.65 18.40 -0.72
N GLY A 94 1.51 19.17 -0.06
CA GLY A 94 1.07 20.27 0.81
C GLY A 94 0.59 19.83 2.19
N HIS A 95 1.20 18.79 2.76
CA HIS A 95 0.93 18.37 4.14
C HIS A 95 1.23 19.47 5.19
N ASP A 96 1.89 20.56 4.81
CA ASP A 96 2.03 21.76 5.63
C ASP A 96 0.68 22.48 5.82
N ASP A 97 -0.20 22.45 4.79
CA ASP A 97 -1.52 23.07 4.84
C ASP A 97 -2.60 22.08 5.31
N PHE A 98 -2.35 20.78 5.15
CA PHE A 98 -3.30 19.72 5.45
C PHE A 98 -2.57 18.53 6.08
N PRO A 99 -2.93 18.10 7.29
CA PRO A 99 -2.13 17.13 8.06
C PRO A 99 -1.91 15.80 7.38
N GLY A 100 -2.79 15.37 6.44
CA GLY A 100 -2.58 14.15 5.66
C GLY A 100 -2.13 12.96 6.50
N CYS A 101 -0.98 12.37 6.16
CA CYS A 101 -0.35 11.28 6.89
C CYS A 101 0.11 11.69 8.30
N MET A 102 0.44 12.97 8.51
CA MET A 102 0.88 13.52 9.79
C MET A 102 -0.24 13.59 10.84
N ARG A 103 -1.47 13.26 10.48
CA ARG A 103 -2.55 13.05 11.46
C ARG A 103 -2.29 11.88 12.42
N CYS A 104 -1.55 10.90 11.94
CA CYS A 104 -1.21 9.70 12.71
C CYS A 104 0.30 9.53 12.87
N HIS A 105 1.11 10.07 11.93
CA HIS A 105 2.56 10.07 11.99
C HIS A 105 3.03 11.40 12.58
N ASP A 106 2.85 11.56 13.89
CA ASP A 106 3.10 12.81 14.62
C ASP A 106 3.97 12.62 15.87
N ASP A 107 4.53 11.42 16.06
CA ASP A 107 5.29 11.01 17.28
C ASP A 107 4.46 11.03 18.58
N GLU A 108 3.17 11.35 18.52
CA GLU A 108 2.28 11.42 19.69
C GLU A 108 1.39 10.18 19.82
N MET A 109 1.02 9.54 18.69
CA MET A 109 0.19 8.35 18.70
C MET A 109 0.97 7.12 19.13
N SER A 110 0.65 6.63 20.33
CA SER A 110 1.30 5.46 20.93
C SER A 110 0.28 4.39 21.31
N THR A 111 0.74 3.14 21.43
CA THR A 111 -0.02 2.08 22.07
C THR A 111 -0.27 2.40 23.54
N ALA A 112 -1.35 1.83 24.12
CA ALA A 112 -1.75 2.10 25.50
C ALA A 112 -0.67 1.74 26.54
N ASP A 113 0.23 0.81 26.21
CA ASP A 113 1.40 0.41 27.02
C ASP A 113 2.64 1.27 26.75
N GLY A 114 2.58 2.14 25.72
CA GLY A 114 3.70 3.00 25.33
C GLY A 114 4.86 2.27 24.66
N GLU A 115 4.71 0.98 24.32
CA GLU A 115 5.78 0.20 23.70
C GLU A 115 6.03 0.57 22.22
N TYR A 116 5.02 1.10 21.56
CA TYR A 116 5.12 1.51 20.17
C TYR A 116 4.51 2.89 19.95
N THR A 117 5.25 3.73 19.24
CA THR A 117 4.79 5.05 18.78
C THR A 117 4.85 5.10 17.25
N ILE A 118 3.86 5.71 16.62
CA ILE A 118 3.88 5.93 15.18
C ILE A 118 4.84 7.09 14.90
N PRO A 119 6.00 6.84 14.25
CA PRO A 119 7.00 7.87 14.07
C PRO A 119 6.57 8.90 13.00
N MET A 120 6.94 10.15 13.24
CA MET A 120 6.97 11.21 12.25
C MET A 120 8.29 11.14 11.47
N ASP A 121 8.36 10.20 10.54
CA ASP A 121 9.56 9.97 9.74
C ASP A 121 9.30 10.28 8.27
N CYS A 122 9.92 11.35 7.79
CA CYS A 122 9.78 11.78 6.40
C CYS A 122 10.31 10.74 5.40
N GLU A 123 11.33 9.97 5.77
CA GLU A 123 11.93 8.93 4.93
C GLU A 123 10.98 7.74 4.68
N THR A 124 9.94 7.60 5.48
CA THR A 124 8.86 6.62 5.23
C THR A 124 8.15 6.87 3.90
N CYS A 125 8.04 8.13 3.47
CA CYS A 125 7.34 8.55 2.25
C CYS A 125 8.27 9.19 1.22
N HIS A 126 9.40 9.75 1.64
CA HIS A 126 10.35 10.50 0.81
C HIS A 126 11.74 9.85 0.81
N ILE A 127 12.41 9.96 -0.32
CA ILE A 127 13.87 9.78 -0.40
C ILE A 127 14.45 11.18 -0.49
N PHE A 128 15.17 11.61 0.51
CA PHE A 128 15.91 12.87 0.47
C PHE A 128 17.08 12.73 -0.49
N LEU A 129 16.96 13.38 -1.66
CA LEU A 129 18.06 13.45 -2.62
C LEU A 129 19.01 14.58 -2.26
N LEU A 130 18.50 15.62 -1.61
CA LEU A 130 19.23 16.81 -1.22
C LEU A 130 18.47 17.53 -0.10
N GLU A 131 19.08 17.68 1.05
CA GLU A 131 18.48 18.37 2.20
C GLU A 131 18.87 19.86 2.26
N ASP A 132 20.12 20.19 1.86
CA ASP A 132 20.60 21.56 1.73
C ASP A 132 21.33 21.75 0.39
N SER A 133 20.69 22.50 -0.51
CA SER A 133 21.23 22.77 -1.86
C SER A 133 22.53 23.59 -1.83
N SER A 134 22.85 24.25 -0.73
CA SER A 134 24.10 25.02 -0.58
C SER A 134 25.34 24.13 -0.44
N GLU A 135 25.16 22.90 0.03
CA GLU A 135 26.25 21.91 0.17
C GLU A 135 26.58 21.21 -1.15
N TYR A 136 25.63 21.23 -2.13
CA TYR A 136 25.78 20.53 -3.41
C TYR A 136 25.46 21.47 -4.59
N PRO A 137 26.25 22.51 -4.79
CA PRO A 137 25.99 23.54 -5.81
C PRO A 137 25.92 22.99 -7.25
N GLU A 138 26.58 21.86 -7.53
CA GLU A 138 26.52 21.20 -8.83
C GLU A 138 25.13 20.69 -9.20
N PHE A 139 24.27 20.37 -8.23
CA PHE A 139 22.89 19.96 -8.48
C PHE A 139 21.94 21.13 -8.66
N ALA A 140 22.23 22.29 -8.08
CA ALA A 140 21.45 23.49 -8.24
C ALA A 140 21.40 23.96 -9.70
N TYR A 141 22.52 23.87 -10.41
CA TYR A 141 22.60 24.21 -11.84
C TYR A 141 21.81 23.25 -12.75
N ALA A 142 21.64 21.99 -12.36
CA ALA A 142 20.88 21.02 -13.15
C ALA A 142 19.36 21.25 -13.06
N LEU A 143 18.88 21.85 -11.98
CA LEU A 143 17.47 22.17 -11.77
C LEU A 143 17.03 23.48 -12.44
N GLU A 144 17.96 24.41 -12.62
CA GLU A 144 17.71 25.69 -13.29
C GLU A 144 17.78 25.61 -14.82
N ALA A 145 18.33 24.52 -15.38
CA ALA A 145 18.58 24.35 -16.80
C ALA A 145 17.44 23.66 -17.59
N ASN A 146 16.32 23.34 -16.98
CA ASN A 146 15.10 22.79 -17.57
C ASN A 146 13.93 23.73 -17.34
#